data_29bbab85ebc79af65b537d9141c15a6a
#
_entry.id   29bbab85ebc79af65b537d9141c15a6a
#
_cell.length_a   1.000
_cell.length_b   1.000
_cell.length_c   1.000
_cell.angle_alpha   90.00
_cell.angle_beta   90.00
_cell.angle_gamma   90.00
#
_symmetry.space_group_name_H-M   'P 1'
#
loop_
_entity.id
_entity.type
_entity.pdbx_description
1 polymer ?
#
loop_
_entity_poly.entity_id
_entity_poly.type
_entity_poly.pdbx_seq_one_letter_code
_entity_poly.pdbx_strand_id
1 'polypeptide(L)'
;MLKIVRSFLDEVGKRNQNEPEFMQAVTEVAETVIPYIYQNEIYYGQNILLRMVEPERVVSFRVAWIDDQEEIRVNRGFRIEMNSAIGPYKGGLRFHPNVNLSVLKFLAFEQIFKNSLTTLPMGGGKGGSDFNPKGKTDTAVMRFCQSFMTELFRHIGPNRDIPAGDIGVGSREIGYLFGQYKRLKNEFTGVLTGKGVSWGGSLIRPEATGYGVVYFVEKMLEQKNLNFKNKKVSISGSGNVAQYAAEKVISLGGKVITMSDSSGFIYDKEGINAEKLRYLMKIKNIDRERINKYVEKFTSASYFQNKTPWAVECDIALPCATQNELGLIDAKNLIKNGCICVGEGANMPTTPDAINILIEKKILFAPGKASNAGGVAVSGLEMAQNSLRYNWSRDEVDSKLKEIMNEIHISCLKYGSEKNYINYVKGANIAGFVKVADAMIAQGVV
;
A
#
# COMPACT_ATOMS: atom_id res chain seq x y z
N MET A 1 21.34 -15.81 17.32
CA MET A 1 20.38 -15.26 16.36
C MET A 1 20.86 -13.95 15.72
N LEU A 2 21.23 -12.90 16.48
CA LEU A 2 21.71 -11.61 15.92
C LEU A 2 22.89 -11.74 14.94
N LYS A 3 23.84 -12.63 15.17
CA LYS A 3 24.97 -12.88 14.24
C LYS A 3 24.49 -13.43 12.90
N ILE A 4 23.46 -14.28 12.90
CA ILE A 4 22.92 -14.90 11.68
C ILE A 4 22.20 -13.85 10.85
N VAL A 5 21.34 -13.02 11.48
CA VAL A 5 20.67 -11.91 10.82
C VAL A 5 21.68 -10.95 10.20
N ARG A 6 22.74 -10.56 10.94
CA ARG A 6 23.81 -9.70 10.41
C ARG A 6 24.52 -10.33 9.22
N SER A 7 24.90 -11.61 9.32
CA SER A 7 25.57 -12.30 8.20
C SER A 7 24.72 -12.33 6.94
N PHE A 8 23.41 -12.56 7.08
CA PHE A 8 22.45 -12.50 5.96
C PHE A 8 22.38 -11.08 5.38
N LEU A 9 22.25 -10.06 6.22
CA LEU A 9 22.17 -8.67 5.77
C LEU A 9 23.47 -8.20 5.11
N ASP A 10 24.63 -8.64 5.60
CA ASP A 10 25.92 -8.35 4.99
C ASP A 10 26.04 -9.00 3.60
N GLU A 11 25.53 -10.22 3.43
CA GLU A 11 25.52 -10.91 2.13
C GLU A 11 24.61 -10.18 1.14
N VAL A 12 23.38 -9.86 1.54
CA VAL A 12 22.42 -9.13 0.68
C VAL A 12 22.95 -7.73 0.35
N GLY A 13 23.54 -7.03 1.34
CA GLY A 13 24.07 -5.68 1.17
C GLY A 13 25.24 -5.61 0.18
N LYS A 14 26.09 -6.64 0.11
CA LYS A 14 27.18 -6.72 -0.89
C LYS A 14 26.66 -6.73 -2.32
N ARG A 15 25.49 -7.32 -2.56
CA ARG A 15 24.86 -7.39 -3.90
C ARG A 15 24.04 -6.15 -4.22
N ASN A 16 23.61 -5.40 -3.21
CA ASN A 16 22.66 -4.28 -3.33
C ASN A 16 23.30 -2.97 -2.83
N GLN A 17 24.51 -2.67 -3.31
CA GLN A 17 25.21 -1.45 -2.96
C GLN A 17 24.43 -0.23 -3.46
N ASN A 18 24.30 0.81 -2.61
CA ASN A 18 23.54 2.03 -2.89
C ASN A 18 22.02 1.84 -3.06
N GLU A 19 21.43 0.82 -2.44
CA GLU A 19 19.99 0.56 -2.41
C GLU A 19 19.42 0.66 -0.97
N PRO A 20 19.47 1.85 -0.32
CA PRO A 20 19.14 1.98 1.10
C PRO A 20 17.68 1.68 1.42
N GLU A 21 16.72 2.05 0.56
CA GLU A 21 15.30 1.78 0.77
C GLU A 21 15.01 0.27 0.71
N PHE A 22 15.65 -0.42 -0.22
CA PHE A 22 15.53 -1.87 -0.34
C PHE A 22 16.13 -2.58 0.89
N MET A 23 17.33 -2.18 1.31
CA MET A 23 17.99 -2.77 2.49
C MET A 23 17.22 -2.52 3.79
N GLN A 24 16.52 -1.37 3.92
CA GLN A 24 15.65 -1.11 5.07
C GLN A 24 14.50 -2.11 5.15
N ALA A 25 13.82 -2.39 4.04
CA ALA A 25 12.72 -3.35 3.99
C ALA A 25 13.20 -4.79 4.23
N VAL A 26 14.34 -5.17 3.65
CA VAL A 26 14.95 -6.48 3.90
C VAL A 26 15.31 -6.67 5.37
N THR A 27 15.85 -5.64 6.02
CA THR A 27 16.21 -5.68 7.44
C THR A 27 14.99 -5.94 8.32
N GLU A 28 13.91 -5.17 8.12
CA GLU A 28 12.66 -5.33 8.88
C GLU A 28 12.08 -6.75 8.80
N VAL A 29 12.09 -7.32 7.60
CA VAL A 29 11.59 -8.68 7.37
C VAL A 29 12.55 -9.72 7.96
N ALA A 30 13.86 -9.57 7.75
CA ALA A 30 14.88 -10.52 8.19
C ALA A 30 14.89 -10.68 9.72
N GLU A 31 14.72 -9.60 10.47
CA GLU A 31 14.70 -9.62 11.95
C GLU A 31 13.57 -10.48 12.51
N THR A 32 12.46 -10.64 11.80
CA THR A 32 11.32 -11.45 12.23
C THR A 32 11.30 -12.83 11.59
N VAL A 33 11.67 -12.96 10.32
CA VAL A 33 11.56 -14.19 9.55
C VAL A 33 12.73 -15.14 9.80
N ILE A 34 13.96 -14.65 9.93
CA ILE A 34 15.13 -15.51 10.18
C ILE A 34 14.99 -16.31 11.49
N PRO A 35 14.61 -15.71 12.64
CA PRO A 35 14.33 -16.47 13.84
C PRO A 35 13.29 -17.57 13.64
N TYR A 36 12.25 -17.30 12.85
CA TYR A 36 11.20 -18.27 12.54
C TYR A 36 11.73 -19.44 11.68
N ILE A 37 12.53 -19.15 10.66
CA ILE A 37 13.19 -20.16 9.81
C ILE A 37 14.00 -21.14 10.67
N TYR A 38 14.79 -20.61 11.62
CA TYR A 38 15.65 -21.46 12.48
C TYR A 38 14.86 -22.28 13.52
N GLN A 39 13.61 -21.96 13.76
CA GLN A 39 12.71 -22.73 14.61
C GLN A 39 11.90 -23.81 13.85
N ASN A 40 11.97 -23.83 12.51
CA ASN A 40 11.16 -24.69 11.66
C ASN A 40 12.05 -25.38 10.60
N GLU A 41 12.35 -26.65 10.83
CA GLU A 41 13.28 -27.45 10.00
C GLU A 41 12.92 -27.46 8.51
N ILE A 42 11.63 -27.38 8.16
CA ILE A 42 11.17 -27.39 6.78
C ILE A 42 11.76 -26.22 5.94
N TYR A 43 12.08 -25.11 6.56
CA TYR A 43 12.67 -23.93 5.88
C TYR A 43 14.20 -23.88 6.00
N TYR A 44 14.77 -24.68 6.91
CA TYR A 44 16.20 -24.65 7.17
C TYR A 44 16.99 -25.23 5.99
N GLY A 45 18.05 -24.55 5.57
CA GLY A 45 18.92 -24.98 4.47
C GLY A 45 18.35 -24.74 3.05
N GLN A 46 17.14 -24.25 2.91
CA GLN A 46 16.48 -24.00 1.62
C GLN A 46 16.82 -22.65 0.97
N ASN A 47 17.54 -21.79 1.68
CA ASN A 47 17.87 -20.42 1.24
C ASN A 47 16.65 -19.61 0.75
N ILE A 48 15.45 -19.91 1.30
CA ILE A 48 14.18 -19.34 0.80
C ILE A 48 14.21 -17.81 0.88
N LEU A 49 14.59 -17.24 2.05
CA LEU A 49 14.60 -15.78 2.18
C LEU A 49 15.66 -15.14 1.25
N LEU A 50 16.80 -15.77 1.02
CA LEU A 50 17.81 -15.29 0.07
C LEU A 50 17.26 -15.28 -1.38
N ARG A 51 16.48 -16.29 -1.76
CA ARG A 51 15.79 -16.35 -3.05
C ARG A 51 14.66 -15.30 -3.14
N MET A 52 13.96 -15.01 -2.05
CA MET A 52 12.88 -13.99 -2.03
C MET A 52 13.40 -12.55 -2.15
N VAL A 53 14.61 -12.26 -1.67
CA VAL A 53 15.22 -10.92 -1.78
C VAL A 53 15.87 -10.67 -3.13
N GLU A 54 16.11 -11.71 -3.93
CA GLU A 54 16.64 -11.57 -5.29
C GLU A 54 15.46 -11.57 -6.27
N PRO A 55 15.28 -10.49 -7.10
CA PRO A 55 14.21 -10.47 -8.10
C PRO A 55 14.38 -11.62 -9.11
N GLU A 56 13.28 -12.29 -9.49
CA GLU A 56 13.30 -13.26 -10.57
C GLU A 56 13.73 -12.61 -11.89
N ARG A 57 13.31 -11.36 -12.11
CA ARG A 57 13.74 -10.53 -13.26
C ARG A 57 13.64 -9.04 -12.98
N VAL A 58 14.56 -8.28 -13.59
CA VAL A 58 14.53 -6.82 -13.67
C VAL A 58 14.53 -6.42 -15.13
N VAL A 59 13.47 -5.77 -15.57
CA VAL A 59 13.36 -5.20 -16.93
C VAL A 59 13.59 -3.70 -16.83
N SER A 60 14.60 -3.18 -17.52
CA SER A 60 14.89 -1.76 -17.63
C SER A 60 14.89 -1.35 -19.11
N PHE A 61 14.24 -0.24 -19.43
CA PHE A 61 14.10 0.20 -20.81
C PHE A 61 14.08 1.73 -20.92
N ARG A 62 14.43 2.23 -22.09
CA ARG A 62 14.34 3.64 -22.44
C ARG A 62 12.94 3.99 -22.91
N VAL A 63 12.41 5.11 -22.40
CA VAL A 63 11.13 5.68 -22.85
C VAL A 63 11.41 7.02 -23.52
N ALA A 64 11.40 7.05 -24.85
CA ALA A 64 11.53 8.27 -25.64
C ALA A 64 10.13 8.78 -26.05
N TRP A 65 9.83 10.05 -25.83
CA TRP A 65 8.52 10.63 -26.08
C TRP A 65 8.64 12.15 -26.41
N ILE A 66 7.58 12.73 -26.95
CA ILE A 66 7.54 14.16 -27.31
C ILE A 66 6.67 14.91 -26.30
N ASP A 67 7.23 15.96 -25.68
CA ASP A 67 6.54 16.75 -24.67
C ASP A 67 5.61 17.83 -25.27
N ASP A 68 5.09 18.71 -24.41
CA ASP A 68 4.17 19.79 -24.79
C ASP A 68 4.86 20.92 -25.58
N GLN A 69 6.19 20.99 -25.59
CA GLN A 69 7.02 21.93 -26.35
C GLN A 69 7.56 21.31 -27.64
N GLU A 70 7.03 20.13 -28.03
CA GLU A 70 7.50 19.35 -29.19
C GLU A 70 8.96 18.88 -29.07
N GLU A 71 9.53 18.88 -27.85
CA GLU A 71 10.89 18.41 -27.61
C GLU A 71 10.91 16.91 -27.29
N ILE A 72 11.96 16.24 -27.80
CA ILE A 72 12.19 14.82 -27.48
C ILE A 72 12.73 14.70 -26.06
N ARG A 73 12.01 13.97 -25.23
CA ARG A 73 12.38 13.63 -23.85
C ARG A 73 12.70 12.15 -23.73
N VAL A 74 13.60 11.83 -22.81
CA VAL A 74 14.00 10.46 -22.51
C VAL A 74 13.87 10.21 -21.02
N ASN A 75 13.10 9.19 -20.67
CA ASN A 75 12.96 8.70 -19.31
C ASN A 75 13.41 7.24 -19.22
N ARG A 76 13.60 6.75 -18.00
CA ARG A 76 13.85 5.34 -17.70
C ARG A 76 12.55 4.67 -17.30
N GLY A 77 12.27 3.51 -17.89
CA GLY A 77 11.19 2.62 -17.47
C GLY A 77 11.75 1.37 -16.80
N PHE A 78 11.01 0.88 -15.80
CA PHE A 78 11.39 -0.31 -15.04
C PHE A 78 10.19 -1.21 -14.77
N ARG A 79 10.42 -2.53 -14.75
CA ARG A 79 9.53 -3.52 -14.14
C ARG A 79 10.36 -4.52 -13.36
N ILE A 80 10.02 -4.72 -12.10
CA ILE A 80 10.63 -5.68 -11.18
C ILE A 80 9.64 -6.84 -11.04
N GLU A 81 9.98 -7.99 -11.56
CA GLU A 81 9.30 -9.26 -11.38
C GLU A 81 9.98 -9.95 -10.19
N MET A 82 9.41 -9.76 -8.98
CA MET A 82 10.12 -10.09 -7.75
C MET A 82 9.96 -11.54 -7.35
N ASN A 83 8.73 -12.06 -7.34
CA ASN A 83 8.44 -13.44 -6.99
C ASN A 83 7.09 -13.88 -7.57
N SER A 84 7.05 -15.04 -8.20
CA SER A 84 5.85 -15.60 -8.85
C SER A 84 5.34 -16.89 -8.20
N ALA A 85 5.90 -17.32 -7.09
CA ALA A 85 5.59 -18.64 -6.50
C ALA A 85 4.10 -18.86 -6.19
N ILE A 86 3.34 -17.80 -5.89
CA ILE A 86 1.91 -17.91 -5.55
C ILE A 86 0.96 -17.35 -6.61
N GLY A 87 1.48 -16.91 -7.75
CA GLY A 87 0.67 -16.37 -8.86
C GLY A 87 1.43 -15.38 -9.72
N PRO A 88 0.77 -14.80 -10.76
CA PRO A 88 1.39 -13.81 -11.63
C PRO A 88 1.90 -12.61 -10.83
N TYR A 89 2.99 -11.99 -11.33
CA TYR A 89 3.53 -10.78 -10.67
C TYR A 89 2.45 -9.70 -10.61
N LYS A 90 2.29 -9.09 -9.45
CA LYS A 90 1.27 -8.08 -9.21
C LYS A 90 1.82 -6.93 -8.39
N GLY A 91 1.60 -5.73 -8.89
CA GLY A 91 1.97 -4.50 -8.18
C GLY A 91 1.93 -3.28 -9.09
N GLY A 92 1.89 -2.09 -8.48
CA GLY A 92 1.65 -0.83 -9.17
C GLY A 92 2.80 -0.34 -10.05
N LEU A 93 2.47 0.58 -10.95
CA LEU A 93 3.42 1.43 -11.66
C LEU A 93 3.45 2.79 -10.97
N ARG A 94 4.65 3.31 -10.70
CA ARG A 94 4.86 4.64 -10.11
C ARG A 94 5.50 5.58 -11.12
N PHE A 95 4.90 6.75 -11.36
CA PHE A 95 5.51 7.82 -12.16
C PHE A 95 5.86 8.98 -11.24
N HIS A 96 7.16 9.09 -10.93
CA HIS A 96 7.66 10.13 -10.03
C HIS A 96 9.17 10.34 -10.26
N PRO A 97 9.71 11.58 -10.18
CA PRO A 97 11.13 11.85 -10.41
C PRO A 97 12.10 11.04 -9.55
N ASN A 98 11.68 10.65 -8.35
CA ASN A 98 12.51 9.86 -7.42
C ASN A 98 12.48 8.35 -7.69
N VAL A 99 11.82 7.89 -8.76
CA VAL A 99 11.80 6.47 -9.10
C VAL A 99 13.18 6.03 -9.56
N ASN A 100 13.72 5.05 -8.87
CA ASN A 100 14.97 4.38 -9.15
C ASN A 100 14.86 2.89 -8.80
N LEU A 101 15.90 2.12 -9.04
CA LEU A 101 15.89 0.68 -8.83
C LEU A 101 15.71 0.30 -7.35
N SER A 102 16.38 1.01 -6.42
CA SER A 102 16.26 0.77 -4.98
C SER A 102 14.82 0.91 -4.48
N VAL A 103 14.16 2.03 -4.84
CA VAL A 103 12.76 2.28 -4.49
C VAL A 103 11.83 1.22 -5.06
N LEU A 104 12.04 0.80 -6.32
CA LEU A 104 11.18 -0.21 -6.94
C LEU A 104 11.42 -1.62 -6.41
N LYS A 105 12.65 -2.00 -6.09
CA LYS A 105 12.97 -3.28 -5.44
C LYS A 105 12.38 -3.34 -4.04
N PHE A 106 12.52 -2.28 -3.26
CA PHE A 106 11.85 -2.14 -1.96
C PHE A 106 10.35 -2.42 -2.08
N LEU A 107 9.69 -1.69 -2.98
CA LEU A 107 8.24 -1.81 -3.14
C LEU A 107 7.81 -3.19 -3.71
N ALA A 108 8.63 -3.80 -4.58
CA ALA A 108 8.37 -5.13 -5.12
C ALA A 108 8.52 -6.23 -4.06
N PHE A 109 9.53 -6.12 -3.20
CA PHE A 109 9.77 -7.04 -2.08
C PHE A 109 8.62 -6.96 -1.05
N GLU A 110 8.25 -5.77 -0.62
CA GLU A 110 7.08 -5.55 0.25
C GLU A 110 5.80 -6.12 -0.37
N GLN A 111 5.67 -6.05 -1.69
CA GLN A 111 4.49 -6.53 -2.41
C GLN A 111 4.35 -8.06 -2.32
N ILE A 112 5.44 -8.83 -2.19
CA ILE A 112 5.37 -10.28 -1.96
C ILE A 112 4.54 -10.57 -0.71
N PHE A 113 4.88 -9.95 0.40
CA PHE A 113 4.22 -10.17 1.70
C PHE A 113 2.79 -9.64 1.70
N LYS A 114 2.57 -8.45 1.15
CA LYS A 114 1.23 -7.86 1.05
C LYS A 114 0.28 -8.73 0.22
N ASN A 115 0.71 -9.20 -0.94
CA ASN A 115 -0.13 -10.01 -1.82
C ASN A 115 -0.42 -11.38 -1.21
N SER A 116 0.58 -12.03 -0.62
CA SER A 116 0.43 -13.33 0.02
C SER A 116 -0.59 -13.31 1.17
N LEU A 117 -0.64 -12.23 1.93
CA LEU A 117 -1.61 -12.05 3.03
C LEU A 117 -3.06 -12.01 2.53
N THR A 118 -3.32 -11.52 1.31
CA THR A 118 -4.68 -11.44 0.77
C THR A 118 -5.33 -12.79 0.47
N THR A 119 -4.58 -13.89 0.56
CA THR A 119 -4.97 -15.25 0.15
C THR A 119 -5.20 -15.43 -1.35
N LEU A 120 -5.27 -14.37 -2.12
CA LEU A 120 -5.45 -14.41 -3.57
C LEU A 120 -4.17 -14.86 -4.30
N PRO A 121 -4.29 -15.51 -5.48
CA PRO A 121 -3.15 -16.02 -6.24
C PRO A 121 -2.42 -14.88 -6.98
N MET A 122 -1.59 -14.14 -6.26
CA MET A 122 -0.84 -12.99 -6.77
C MET A 122 0.59 -13.01 -6.23
N GLY A 123 1.56 -13.04 -7.13
CA GLY A 123 2.97 -12.84 -6.81
C GLY A 123 3.32 -11.38 -6.52
N GLY A 124 4.59 -11.09 -6.35
CA GLY A 124 5.10 -9.74 -6.08
C GLY A 124 5.79 -9.11 -7.29
N GLY A 125 5.44 -7.87 -7.60
CA GLY A 125 6.10 -7.09 -8.64
C GLY A 125 5.88 -5.60 -8.45
N LYS A 126 6.73 -4.79 -9.09
CA LYS A 126 6.63 -3.32 -9.08
C LYS A 126 7.26 -2.74 -10.34
N GLY A 127 6.80 -1.57 -10.75
CA GLY A 127 7.41 -0.88 -11.87
C GLY A 127 7.20 0.62 -11.80
N GLY A 128 7.68 1.31 -12.83
CA GLY A 128 7.51 2.74 -12.92
C GLY A 128 8.55 3.43 -13.78
N SER A 129 8.56 4.74 -13.66
CA SER A 129 9.48 5.64 -14.39
C SER A 129 9.79 6.87 -13.56
N ASP A 130 10.96 7.48 -13.82
CA ASP A 130 11.35 8.81 -13.33
C ASP A 130 10.55 9.96 -13.99
N PHE A 131 9.54 9.63 -14.77
CA PHE A 131 8.60 10.60 -15.37
C PHE A 131 7.74 11.29 -14.31
N ASN A 132 7.60 12.61 -14.43
CA ASN A 132 6.71 13.42 -13.60
C ASN A 132 5.45 13.83 -14.37
N PRO A 133 4.27 13.25 -14.11
CA PRO A 133 3.04 13.63 -14.78
C PRO A 133 2.46 14.97 -14.30
N LYS A 134 2.95 15.48 -13.16
CA LYS A 134 2.41 16.70 -12.55
C LYS A 134 2.69 17.93 -13.43
N GLY A 135 1.64 18.71 -13.72
CA GLY A 135 1.74 19.93 -14.50
C GLY A 135 1.84 19.72 -16.01
N LYS A 136 1.73 18.47 -16.50
CA LYS A 136 1.71 18.15 -17.94
C LYS A 136 0.28 18.04 -18.47
N THR A 137 0.11 18.34 -19.76
CA THR A 137 -1.19 18.15 -20.43
C THR A 137 -1.57 16.67 -20.52
N ASP A 138 -2.85 16.38 -20.67
CA ASP A 138 -3.34 15.02 -20.90
C ASP A 138 -2.73 14.39 -22.16
N THR A 139 -2.49 15.19 -23.19
CA THR A 139 -1.84 14.74 -24.44
C THR A 139 -0.40 14.32 -24.22
N ALA A 140 0.39 15.10 -23.45
CA ALA A 140 1.77 14.74 -23.12
C ALA A 140 1.83 13.46 -22.26
N VAL A 141 0.97 13.35 -21.25
CA VAL A 141 0.87 12.14 -20.40
C VAL A 141 0.46 10.93 -21.25
N MET A 142 -0.47 11.09 -22.19
CA MET A 142 -0.87 10.01 -23.10
C MET A 142 0.29 9.55 -23.98
N ARG A 143 1.03 10.48 -24.61
CA ARG A 143 2.22 10.15 -25.43
C ARG A 143 3.27 9.40 -24.62
N PHE A 144 3.54 9.86 -23.38
CA PHE A 144 4.45 9.14 -22.48
C PHE A 144 3.95 7.72 -22.16
N CYS A 145 2.69 7.55 -21.75
CA CYS A 145 2.10 6.25 -21.44
C CYS A 145 2.14 5.29 -22.63
N GLN A 146 1.90 5.78 -23.83
CA GLN A 146 1.96 4.99 -25.07
C GLN A 146 3.40 4.53 -25.35
N SER A 147 4.40 5.41 -25.23
CA SER A 147 5.80 5.05 -25.39
C SER A 147 6.25 4.04 -24.32
N PHE A 148 5.91 4.29 -23.04
CA PHE A 148 6.21 3.39 -21.94
C PHE A 148 5.62 1.98 -22.17
N MET A 149 4.35 1.90 -22.57
CA MET A 149 3.69 0.61 -22.83
C MET A 149 4.23 -0.09 -24.08
N THR A 150 4.72 0.64 -25.08
CA THR A 150 5.35 0.05 -26.27
C THR A 150 6.58 -0.78 -25.92
N GLU A 151 7.29 -0.43 -24.86
CA GLU A 151 8.39 -1.25 -24.35
C GLU A 151 7.89 -2.35 -23.38
N LEU A 152 6.97 -2.00 -22.46
CA LEU A 152 6.54 -2.89 -21.39
C LEU A 152 5.65 -4.04 -21.87
N PHE A 153 4.86 -3.90 -22.94
CA PHE A 153 3.82 -4.86 -23.33
C PHE A 153 4.33 -6.29 -23.57
N ARG A 154 5.61 -6.46 -23.94
CA ARG A 154 6.24 -7.77 -24.17
C ARG A 154 6.40 -8.58 -22.89
N HIS A 155 6.45 -7.90 -21.75
CA HIS A 155 6.78 -8.48 -20.44
C HIS A 155 5.56 -8.70 -19.55
N ILE A 156 4.40 -8.11 -19.88
CA ILE A 156 3.17 -8.19 -19.07
C ILE A 156 2.06 -8.96 -19.79
N GLY A 157 1.05 -9.35 -19.02
CA GLY A 157 -0.11 -10.07 -19.55
C GLY A 157 -0.96 -10.65 -18.42
N PRO A 158 -2.21 -11.07 -18.70
CA PRO A 158 -3.17 -11.50 -17.68
C PRO A 158 -2.72 -12.71 -16.86
N ASN A 159 -1.81 -13.53 -17.40
CA ASN A 159 -1.32 -14.76 -16.78
C ASN A 159 0.18 -14.68 -16.39
N ARG A 160 0.83 -13.54 -16.57
CA ARG A 160 2.27 -13.37 -16.30
C ARG A 160 2.53 -12.28 -15.28
N ASP A 161 2.13 -11.06 -15.62
CA ASP A 161 2.40 -9.86 -14.85
C ASP A 161 1.29 -8.85 -15.08
N ILE A 162 0.64 -8.41 -13.98
CA ILE A 162 -0.55 -7.56 -14.04
C ILE A 162 -0.28 -6.29 -13.24
N PRO A 163 0.25 -5.23 -13.89
CA PRO A 163 0.47 -3.95 -13.24
C PRO A 163 -0.84 -3.26 -12.77
N ALA A 164 -0.70 -2.36 -11.81
CA ALA A 164 -1.77 -1.50 -11.30
C ALA A 164 -1.32 -0.03 -11.25
N GLY A 165 -2.18 0.86 -10.79
CA GLY A 165 -1.81 2.23 -10.45
C GLY A 165 -1.06 2.33 -9.12
N ASP A 166 -0.28 3.40 -8.99
CA ASP A 166 0.42 3.87 -7.79
C ASP A 166 0.63 5.39 -7.90
N ILE A 167 1.53 5.99 -7.13
CA ILE A 167 1.82 7.43 -7.20
C ILE A 167 2.09 7.86 -8.66
N GLY A 168 1.38 8.87 -9.12
CA GLY A 168 1.49 9.40 -10.48
C GLY A 168 0.85 8.54 -11.57
N VAL A 169 0.19 7.43 -11.20
CA VAL A 169 -0.53 6.54 -12.13
C VAL A 169 -1.93 6.29 -11.58
N GLY A 170 -2.85 7.12 -11.98
CA GLY A 170 -4.29 6.99 -11.66
C GLY A 170 -5.08 6.33 -12.79
N SER A 171 -6.40 6.47 -12.74
CA SER A 171 -7.32 5.91 -13.75
C SER A 171 -7.04 6.44 -15.16
N ARG A 172 -6.61 7.70 -15.28
CA ARG A 172 -6.23 8.32 -16.56
C ARG A 172 -5.04 7.60 -17.19
N GLU A 173 -3.95 7.45 -16.45
CA GLU A 173 -2.74 6.77 -16.91
C GLU A 173 -3.01 5.29 -17.20
N ILE A 174 -3.75 4.61 -16.35
CA ILE A 174 -4.18 3.21 -16.59
C ILE A 174 -4.98 3.11 -17.90
N GLY A 175 -5.84 4.08 -18.19
CA GLY A 175 -6.59 4.14 -19.45
C GLY A 175 -5.67 4.23 -20.67
N TYR A 176 -4.68 5.14 -20.64
CA TYR A 176 -3.73 5.31 -21.75
C TYR A 176 -2.81 4.08 -21.91
N LEU A 177 -2.34 3.51 -20.81
CA LEU A 177 -1.54 2.29 -20.82
C LEU A 177 -2.32 1.09 -21.37
N PHE A 178 -3.56 0.91 -20.92
CA PHE A 178 -4.41 -0.18 -21.39
C PHE A 178 -4.78 -0.03 -22.88
N GLY A 179 -5.13 1.19 -23.31
CA GLY A 179 -5.43 1.46 -24.71
C GLY A 179 -4.28 1.11 -25.65
N GLN A 180 -3.05 1.46 -25.26
CA GLN A 180 -1.85 1.11 -26.04
C GLN A 180 -1.55 -0.40 -26.00
N TYR A 181 -1.67 -1.05 -24.84
CA TYR A 181 -1.52 -2.51 -24.73
C TYR A 181 -2.50 -3.23 -25.66
N LYS A 182 -3.80 -2.87 -25.57
CA LYS A 182 -4.86 -3.44 -26.42
C LYS A 182 -4.54 -3.27 -27.90
N ARG A 183 -4.03 -2.11 -28.32
CA ARG A 183 -3.64 -1.83 -29.69
C ARG A 183 -2.47 -2.73 -30.16
N LEU A 184 -1.44 -2.88 -29.33
CA LEU A 184 -0.23 -3.66 -29.67
C LEU A 184 -0.48 -5.17 -29.69
N LYS A 185 -1.30 -5.67 -28.75
CA LYS A 185 -1.62 -7.11 -28.65
C LYS A 185 -2.82 -7.53 -29.49
N ASN A 186 -3.65 -6.59 -29.91
CA ASN A 186 -4.97 -6.84 -30.53
C ASN A 186 -5.87 -7.73 -29.67
N GLU A 187 -5.80 -7.56 -28.34
CA GLU A 187 -6.54 -8.35 -27.36
C GLU A 187 -7.16 -7.46 -26.27
N PHE A 188 -8.37 -7.82 -25.84
CA PHE A 188 -9.01 -7.21 -24.65
C PHE A 188 -8.94 -8.19 -23.49
N THR A 189 -7.95 -7.99 -22.59
CA THR A 189 -7.64 -8.92 -21.48
C THR A 189 -7.59 -8.20 -20.13
N GLY A 190 -7.48 -8.97 -19.04
CA GLY A 190 -7.30 -8.47 -17.66
C GLY A 190 -5.87 -8.06 -17.31
N VAL A 191 -5.10 -7.49 -18.23
CA VAL A 191 -3.67 -7.20 -18.08
C VAL A 191 -3.31 -6.10 -17.09
N LEU A 192 -4.16 -5.16 -16.84
CA LEU A 192 -3.99 -4.06 -15.89
C LEU A 192 -5.16 -4.02 -14.91
N THR A 193 -4.93 -3.55 -13.68
CA THR A 193 -6.01 -3.26 -12.73
C THR A 193 -6.07 -1.78 -12.36
N GLY A 194 -7.24 -1.33 -11.89
CA GLY A 194 -7.57 0.08 -11.74
C GLY A 194 -8.20 0.67 -13.00
N LYS A 195 -8.74 -0.19 -13.86
CA LYS A 195 -9.49 0.19 -15.06
C LYS A 195 -10.80 0.90 -14.68
N GLY A 196 -11.36 1.66 -15.62
CA GLY A 196 -12.68 2.22 -15.49
C GLY A 196 -13.76 1.12 -15.43
N VAL A 197 -14.80 1.31 -14.63
CA VAL A 197 -15.86 0.30 -14.42
C VAL A 197 -16.51 -0.13 -15.73
N SER A 198 -16.68 0.80 -16.68
CA SER A 198 -17.29 0.53 -17.98
C SER A 198 -16.45 -0.32 -18.94
N TRP A 199 -15.18 -0.59 -18.61
CA TRP A 199 -14.24 -1.36 -19.45
C TRP A 199 -13.35 -2.30 -18.66
N GLY A 200 -13.92 -2.97 -17.67
CA GLY A 200 -13.31 -4.08 -16.95
C GLY A 200 -12.75 -3.74 -15.56
N GLY A 201 -13.02 -2.53 -15.04
CA GLY A 201 -12.68 -2.14 -13.67
C GLY A 201 -13.65 -2.70 -12.64
N SER A 202 -13.24 -2.74 -11.38
CA SER A 202 -14.06 -3.17 -10.26
C SER A 202 -14.64 -1.97 -9.50
N LEU A 203 -15.88 -2.11 -9.04
CA LEU A 203 -16.44 -1.24 -8.00
C LEU A 203 -15.60 -1.35 -6.71
N ILE A 204 -15.74 -0.40 -5.80
CA ILE A 204 -15.00 -0.31 -4.52
C ILE A 204 -13.48 -0.09 -4.69
N ARG A 205 -12.92 -0.07 -5.91
CA ARG A 205 -11.46 0.07 -6.09
C ARG A 205 -10.90 1.39 -5.53
N PRO A 206 -11.54 2.57 -5.71
CA PRO A 206 -11.09 3.82 -5.09
C PRO A 206 -11.12 3.79 -3.56
N GLU A 207 -12.13 3.16 -2.99
CA GLU A 207 -12.39 3.06 -1.56
C GLU A 207 -11.53 2.02 -0.85
N ALA A 208 -11.12 1.00 -1.60
CA ALA A 208 -10.61 -0.27 -1.06
C ALA A 208 -9.48 -0.15 -0.04
N THR A 209 -8.52 0.74 -0.24
CA THR A 209 -7.40 0.89 0.69
C THR A 209 -7.88 1.50 2.01
N GLY A 210 -8.65 2.59 1.96
CA GLY A 210 -9.21 3.24 3.15
C GLY A 210 -10.16 2.32 3.91
N TYR A 211 -11.08 1.64 3.20
CA TYR A 211 -11.99 0.67 3.80
C TYR A 211 -11.23 -0.50 4.44
N GLY A 212 -10.22 -1.03 3.74
CA GLY A 212 -9.39 -2.13 4.23
C GLY A 212 -8.69 -1.81 5.54
N VAL A 213 -8.10 -0.61 5.66
CA VAL A 213 -7.48 -0.15 6.92
C VAL A 213 -8.48 -0.18 8.06
N VAL A 214 -9.69 0.34 7.83
CA VAL A 214 -10.71 0.41 8.88
C VAL A 214 -11.23 -0.98 9.24
N TYR A 215 -11.46 -1.87 8.28
CA TYR A 215 -11.85 -3.26 8.54
C TYR A 215 -10.79 -4.02 9.34
N PHE A 216 -9.51 -3.82 9.01
CA PHE A 216 -8.43 -4.45 9.76
C PHE A 216 -8.34 -3.93 11.20
N VAL A 217 -8.42 -2.61 11.38
CA VAL A 217 -8.42 -1.97 12.72
C VAL A 217 -9.65 -2.36 13.52
N GLU A 218 -10.84 -2.49 12.88
CA GLU A 218 -12.05 -3.01 13.55
C GLU A 218 -11.77 -4.39 14.18
N LYS A 219 -11.14 -5.30 13.44
CA LYS A 219 -10.77 -6.62 13.95
C LYS A 219 -9.73 -6.58 15.07
N MET A 220 -8.80 -5.64 15.02
CA MET A 220 -7.84 -5.43 16.12
C MET A 220 -8.53 -4.92 17.41
N LEU A 221 -9.50 -4.00 17.28
CA LEU A 221 -10.28 -3.50 18.40
C LEU A 221 -11.15 -4.60 19.02
N GLU A 222 -11.75 -5.48 18.20
CA GLU A 222 -12.53 -6.64 18.67
C GLU A 222 -11.71 -7.55 19.59
N GLN A 223 -10.38 -7.70 19.39
CA GLN A 223 -9.50 -8.46 20.29
C GLN A 223 -9.40 -7.86 21.71
N LYS A 224 -9.84 -6.62 21.88
CA LYS A 224 -9.90 -5.91 23.17
C LYS A 224 -11.34 -5.66 23.61
N ASN A 225 -12.34 -6.30 22.97
CA ASN A 225 -13.76 -6.04 23.17
C ASN A 225 -14.15 -4.55 22.95
N LEU A 226 -13.48 -3.91 21.99
CA LEU A 226 -13.70 -2.52 21.59
C LEU A 226 -14.22 -2.44 20.15
N ASN A 227 -14.73 -1.27 19.77
CA ASN A 227 -15.16 -0.95 18.41
C ASN A 227 -14.97 0.53 18.14
N PHE A 228 -15.31 1.00 16.92
CA PHE A 228 -15.19 2.41 16.54
C PHE A 228 -16.21 3.34 17.18
N LYS A 229 -17.34 2.83 17.69
CA LYS A 229 -18.44 3.68 18.20
C LYS A 229 -17.94 4.63 19.27
N ASN A 230 -18.17 5.94 19.04
CA ASN A 230 -17.76 7.07 19.90
C ASN A 230 -16.23 7.25 20.07
N LYS A 231 -15.39 6.52 19.32
CA LYS A 231 -13.93 6.69 19.37
C LYS A 231 -13.48 7.91 18.58
N LYS A 232 -12.59 8.71 19.14
CA LYS A 232 -11.91 9.80 18.47
C LYS A 232 -10.82 9.22 17.54
N VAL A 233 -10.92 9.52 16.24
CA VAL A 233 -9.97 9.02 15.24
C VAL A 233 -9.22 10.18 14.61
N SER A 234 -7.89 10.16 14.74
CA SER A 234 -6.98 11.09 14.07
C SER A 234 -6.51 10.46 12.76
N ILE A 235 -6.72 11.15 11.65
CA ILE A 235 -6.32 10.71 10.30
C ILE A 235 -5.38 11.75 9.71
N SER A 236 -4.26 11.32 9.13
CA SER A 236 -3.42 12.16 8.28
C SER A 236 -3.77 11.97 6.81
N GLY A 237 -3.40 12.95 6.00
CA GLY A 237 -3.71 12.95 4.58
C GLY A 237 -5.11 13.49 4.25
N SER A 238 -5.32 13.71 2.96
CA SER A 238 -6.59 14.15 2.37
C SER A 238 -6.78 13.57 0.95
N GLY A 239 -5.98 12.56 0.60
CA GLY A 239 -6.12 11.77 -0.62
C GLY A 239 -7.12 10.63 -0.46
N ASN A 240 -7.24 9.75 -1.47
CA ASN A 240 -8.21 8.65 -1.49
C ASN A 240 -8.19 7.81 -0.23
N VAL A 241 -7.01 7.37 0.24
CA VAL A 241 -6.92 6.51 1.43
C VAL A 241 -7.53 7.19 2.65
N ALA A 242 -7.14 8.45 2.91
CA ALA A 242 -7.63 9.21 4.06
C ALA A 242 -9.14 9.52 3.94
N GLN A 243 -9.62 9.90 2.76
CA GLN A 243 -11.04 10.21 2.52
C GLN A 243 -11.93 9.00 2.79
N TYR A 244 -11.57 7.84 2.24
CA TYR A 244 -12.37 6.63 2.39
C TYR A 244 -12.16 5.93 3.74
N ALA A 245 -11.01 6.07 4.38
CA ALA A 245 -10.86 5.68 5.78
C ALA A 245 -11.79 6.52 6.69
N ALA A 246 -11.83 7.84 6.47
CA ALA A 246 -12.75 8.72 7.20
C ALA A 246 -14.23 8.34 6.97
N GLU A 247 -14.63 8.09 5.72
CA GLU A 247 -15.98 7.67 5.38
C GLU A 247 -16.39 6.38 6.11
N LYS A 248 -15.52 5.36 6.10
CA LYS A 248 -15.81 4.08 6.74
C LYS A 248 -15.82 4.22 8.28
N VAL A 249 -14.89 4.98 8.88
CA VAL A 249 -14.90 5.28 10.32
C VAL A 249 -16.21 5.94 10.74
N ILE A 250 -16.68 6.95 10.00
CA ILE A 250 -17.95 7.64 10.26
C ILE A 250 -19.12 6.64 10.17
N SER A 251 -19.14 5.77 9.19
CA SER A 251 -20.19 4.76 9.01
C SER A 251 -20.26 3.74 10.17
N LEU A 252 -19.13 3.49 10.84
CA LEU A 252 -19.03 2.62 12.02
C LEU A 252 -19.26 3.37 13.35
N GLY A 253 -19.68 4.64 13.29
CA GLY A 253 -19.98 5.47 14.47
C GLY A 253 -18.76 6.06 15.17
N GLY A 254 -17.59 6.03 14.51
CA GLY A 254 -16.39 6.73 14.98
C GLY A 254 -16.41 8.22 14.68
N LYS A 255 -15.69 8.99 15.45
CA LYS A 255 -15.58 10.45 15.34
C LYS A 255 -14.22 10.82 14.72
N VAL A 256 -14.19 11.10 13.42
CA VAL A 256 -13.00 11.63 12.76
C VAL A 256 -12.79 13.07 13.20
N ILE A 257 -11.63 13.36 13.79
CA ILE A 257 -11.34 14.69 14.37
C ILE A 257 -10.27 15.47 13.64
N THR A 258 -9.43 14.80 12.81
CA THR A 258 -8.38 15.46 12.03
C THR A 258 -8.31 14.92 10.61
N MET A 259 -7.89 15.75 9.67
CA MET A 259 -7.33 15.38 8.37
C MET A 259 -6.19 16.35 8.03
N SER A 260 -5.24 15.95 7.20
CA SER A 260 -4.07 16.78 6.89
C SER A 260 -3.73 16.82 5.39
N ASP A 261 -2.95 17.80 4.99
CA ASP A 261 -2.20 17.80 3.74
C ASP A 261 -0.76 18.26 3.97
N SER A 262 0.03 18.45 2.92
CA SER A 262 1.44 18.86 3.04
C SER A 262 1.64 20.27 3.61
N SER A 263 0.59 21.06 3.82
CA SER A 263 0.67 22.41 4.39
C SER A 263 0.24 22.48 5.87
N GLY A 264 -0.36 21.42 6.41
CA GLY A 264 -0.82 21.37 7.80
C GLY A 264 -2.00 20.43 8.00
N PHE A 265 -2.70 20.59 9.12
CA PHE A 265 -3.87 19.78 9.44
C PHE A 265 -5.04 20.59 9.95
N ILE A 266 -6.25 20.07 9.78
CA ILE A 266 -7.47 20.56 10.41
C ILE A 266 -7.75 19.71 11.66
N TYR A 267 -8.20 20.37 12.73
CA TYR A 267 -8.78 19.75 13.90
C TYR A 267 -10.20 20.26 14.08
N ASP A 268 -11.18 19.37 13.98
CA ASP A 268 -12.59 19.69 14.21
C ASP A 268 -13.06 19.05 15.52
N LYS A 269 -13.25 19.87 16.55
CA LYS A 269 -13.67 19.42 17.89
C LYS A 269 -15.04 18.73 17.92
N GLU A 270 -15.92 19.08 16.98
CA GLU A 270 -17.23 18.45 16.82
C GLU A 270 -17.17 17.17 15.99
N GLY A 271 -16.06 16.96 15.30
CA GLY A 271 -15.83 15.86 14.37
C GLY A 271 -16.30 16.16 12.96
N ILE A 272 -15.66 15.46 12.03
CA ILE A 272 -15.96 15.48 10.60
C ILE A 272 -17.06 14.45 10.36
N ASN A 273 -18.29 14.91 10.10
CA ASN A 273 -19.41 14.07 9.70
C ASN A 273 -19.46 13.87 8.17
N ALA A 274 -20.45 13.15 7.66
CA ALA A 274 -20.58 12.86 6.22
C ALA A 274 -20.72 14.13 5.34
N GLU A 275 -21.39 15.19 5.85
CA GLU A 275 -21.51 16.47 5.13
C GLU A 275 -20.15 17.19 5.04
N LYS A 276 -19.49 17.30 6.18
CA LYS A 276 -18.17 17.93 6.29
C LYS A 276 -17.13 17.18 5.45
N LEU A 277 -17.20 15.85 5.42
CA LEU A 277 -16.32 15.03 4.59
C LEU A 277 -16.58 15.25 3.09
N ARG A 278 -17.83 15.29 2.64
CA ARG A 278 -18.17 15.61 1.24
C ARG A 278 -17.61 16.97 0.81
N TYR A 279 -17.67 17.97 1.69
CA TYR A 279 -17.09 19.28 1.40
C TYR A 279 -15.56 19.22 1.29
N LEU A 280 -14.89 18.46 2.18
CA LEU A 280 -13.44 18.25 2.10
C LEU A 280 -13.05 17.52 0.80
N MET A 281 -13.81 16.49 0.41
CA MET A 281 -13.61 15.79 -0.86
C MET A 281 -13.79 16.74 -2.06
N LYS A 282 -14.74 17.67 -2.02
CA LYS A 282 -14.92 18.70 -3.05
C LYS A 282 -13.68 19.60 -3.15
N ILE A 283 -13.19 20.15 -2.02
CA ILE A 283 -11.96 20.97 -1.98
C ILE A 283 -10.80 20.23 -2.64
N LYS A 284 -10.61 18.94 -2.31
CA LYS A 284 -9.43 18.18 -2.78
C LYS A 284 -9.56 17.67 -4.21
N ASN A 285 -10.71 17.12 -4.57
CA ASN A 285 -10.88 16.36 -5.81
C ASN A 285 -11.40 17.22 -6.97
N ILE A 286 -12.18 18.25 -6.67
CA ILE A 286 -12.81 19.14 -7.68
C ILE A 286 -12.06 20.46 -7.74
N ASP A 287 -11.99 21.19 -6.61
CA ASP A 287 -11.41 22.52 -6.57
C ASP A 287 -9.87 22.48 -6.58
N ARG A 288 -9.26 21.32 -6.24
CA ARG A 288 -7.80 21.06 -6.17
C ARG A 288 -7.06 22.02 -5.25
N GLU A 289 -7.73 22.48 -4.19
CA GLU A 289 -7.21 23.42 -3.21
C GLU A 289 -6.62 22.72 -1.97
N ARG A 290 -6.10 23.53 -1.04
CA ARG A 290 -5.59 23.09 0.25
C ARG A 290 -6.72 22.93 1.27
N ILE A 291 -6.53 22.04 2.27
CA ILE A 291 -7.56 21.74 3.27
C ILE A 291 -7.83 22.89 4.21
N ASN A 292 -6.97 23.92 4.31
CA ASN A 292 -7.22 25.11 5.10
C ASN A 292 -8.53 25.81 4.72
N LYS A 293 -9.01 25.66 3.48
CA LYS A 293 -10.33 26.15 3.04
C LYS A 293 -11.50 25.58 3.84
N TYR A 294 -11.31 24.44 4.50
CA TYR A 294 -12.34 23.81 5.32
C TYR A 294 -12.78 24.72 6.49
N VAL A 295 -11.84 25.40 7.16
CA VAL A 295 -12.15 26.24 8.32
C VAL A 295 -12.84 27.56 7.96
N GLU A 296 -12.84 27.94 6.67
CA GLU A 296 -13.62 29.09 6.19
C GLU A 296 -15.13 28.80 6.25
N LYS A 297 -15.54 27.53 6.14
CA LYS A 297 -16.94 27.11 6.19
C LYS A 297 -17.35 26.57 7.55
N PHE A 298 -16.49 25.86 8.24
CA PHE A 298 -16.82 25.18 9.51
C PHE A 298 -16.06 25.79 10.69
N THR A 299 -16.73 26.66 11.44
CA THR A 299 -16.16 27.39 12.59
C THR A 299 -15.85 26.52 13.80
N SER A 300 -16.34 25.26 13.83
CA SER A 300 -15.96 24.25 14.85
C SER A 300 -14.52 23.76 14.69
N ALA A 301 -13.90 24.01 13.52
CA ALA A 301 -12.58 23.54 13.20
C ALA A 301 -11.52 24.64 13.30
N SER A 302 -10.29 24.20 13.58
CA SER A 302 -9.07 25.03 13.54
C SER A 302 -8.06 24.44 12.57
N TYR A 303 -7.29 25.30 11.92
CA TYR A 303 -6.19 24.89 11.03
C TYR A 303 -4.84 25.14 11.68
N PHE A 304 -3.95 24.15 11.60
CA PHE A 304 -2.59 24.19 12.15
C PHE A 304 -1.57 24.06 11.03
N GLN A 305 -1.03 25.19 10.61
CA GLN A 305 -0.06 25.25 9.51
C GLN A 305 1.27 24.59 9.90
N ASN A 306 1.87 23.86 8.94
CA ASN A 306 3.17 23.19 9.08
C ASN A 306 3.28 22.25 10.31
N LYS A 307 2.16 21.65 10.73
CA LYS A 307 2.11 20.69 11.84
C LYS A 307 1.47 19.39 11.40
N THR A 308 1.82 18.30 12.10
CA THR A 308 1.20 16.98 12.00
C THR A 308 0.09 16.81 13.04
N PRO A 309 -0.92 15.93 12.84
CA PRO A 309 -2.05 15.79 13.75
C PRO A 309 -1.75 14.95 15.00
N TRP A 310 -0.55 14.39 15.15
CA TRP A 310 -0.24 13.35 16.13
C TRP A 310 -0.14 13.84 17.59
N ALA A 311 -0.15 15.15 17.82
CA ALA A 311 -0.24 15.73 19.15
C ALA A 311 -1.69 15.91 19.64
N VAL A 312 -2.70 15.70 18.78
CA VAL A 312 -4.12 15.77 19.13
C VAL A 312 -4.52 14.50 19.88
N GLU A 313 -5.25 14.67 21.01
CA GLU A 313 -5.77 13.54 21.77
C GLU A 313 -6.77 12.71 20.94
N CYS A 314 -6.48 11.41 20.76
CA CYS A 314 -7.33 10.49 20.04
C CYS A 314 -7.22 9.06 20.60
N ASP A 315 -8.25 8.25 20.37
CA ASP A 315 -8.24 6.81 20.68
C ASP A 315 -7.49 6.02 19.59
N ILE A 316 -7.63 6.41 18.33
CA ILE A 316 -7.11 5.68 17.16
C ILE A 316 -6.41 6.66 16.23
N ALA A 317 -5.23 6.29 15.72
CA ALA A 317 -4.47 7.04 14.74
C ALA A 317 -4.35 6.25 13.44
N LEU A 318 -4.70 6.89 12.32
CA LEU A 318 -4.61 6.31 10.97
C LEU A 318 -3.69 7.17 10.10
N PRO A 319 -2.39 6.87 10.04
CA PRO A 319 -1.47 7.56 9.15
C PRO A 319 -1.72 7.15 7.69
N CYS A 320 -2.32 8.06 6.91
CA CYS A 320 -2.80 7.83 5.55
C CYS A 320 -2.20 8.79 4.51
N ALA A 321 -1.14 9.55 4.85
CA ALA A 321 -0.55 10.54 3.97
C ALA A 321 0.68 10.02 3.22
N THR A 322 1.83 9.98 3.88
CA THR A 322 3.11 9.70 3.23
C THR A 322 4.05 8.83 4.08
N GLN A 323 5.09 8.31 3.42
CA GLN A 323 6.16 7.57 4.08
C GLN A 323 6.85 8.42 5.17
N ASN A 324 7.16 7.79 6.32
CA ASN A 324 7.89 8.38 7.45
C ASN A 324 7.25 9.66 8.04
N GLU A 325 5.94 9.79 7.98
CA GLU A 325 5.20 10.93 8.53
C GLU A 325 4.96 10.89 10.04
N LEU A 326 5.08 9.71 10.66
CA LEU A 326 4.90 9.49 12.09
C LEU A 326 6.24 9.06 12.70
N GLY A 327 6.91 10.01 13.35
CA GLY A 327 8.22 9.78 13.98
C GLY A 327 8.13 9.43 15.46
N LEU A 328 9.29 9.22 16.09
CA LEU A 328 9.39 8.85 17.51
C LEU A 328 8.70 9.85 18.45
N ILE A 329 8.81 11.16 18.17
CA ILE A 329 8.16 12.19 18.98
C ILE A 329 6.63 12.10 18.86
N ASP A 330 6.14 11.85 17.65
CA ASP A 330 4.71 11.68 17.37
C ASP A 330 4.15 10.44 18.09
N ALA A 331 4.88 9.31 18.04
CA ALA A 331 4.51 8.09 18.76
C ALA A 331 4.45 8.31 20.27
N LYS A 332 5.41 9.04 20.86
CA LYS A 332 5.38 9.41 22.28
C LYS A 332 4.18 10.28 22.62
N ASN A 333 3.81 11.24 21.76
CA ASN A 333 2.61 12.06 21.92
C ASN A 333 1.33 11.22 21.89
N LEU A 334 1.19 10.32 20.91
CA LEU A 334 0.05 9.41 20.84
C LEU A 334 -0.09 8.54 22.09
N ILE A 335 1.02 7.95 22.57
CA ILE A 335 1.03 7.15 23.80
C ILE A 335 0.62 7.99 25.01
N LYS A 336 1.22 9.17 25.18
CA LYS A 336 0.89 10.10 26.29
C LYS A 336 -0.59 10.50 26.29
N ASN A 337 -1.16 10.68 25.11
CA ASN A 337 -2.55 11.11 24.91
C ASN A 337 -3.56 9.94 24.93
N GLY A 338 -3.14 8.72 25.27
CA GLY A 338 -4.02 7.59 25.48
C GLY A 338 -4.47 6.88 24.19
N CYS A 339 -3.74 7.06 23.07
CA CYS A 339 -4.01 6.31 21.85
C CYS A 339 -3.84 4.81 22.08
N ILE A 340 -4.84 4.02 21.69
CA ILE A 340 -4.89 2.57 21.90
C ILE A 340 -4.54 1.77 20.64
N CYS A 341 -4.64 2.40 19.47
CA CYS A 341 -4.43 1.71 18.19
C CYS A 341 -3.87 2.68 17.13
N VAL A 342 -2.85 2.20 16.40
CA VAL A 342 -2.29 2.87 15.21
C VAL A 342 -2.43 1.91 14.04
N GLY A 343 -3.12 2.34 12.96
CA GLY A 343 -3.32 1.53 11.74
C GLY A 343 -2.79 2.24 10.49
N GLU A 344 -1.77 1.70 9.87
CA GLU A 344 -1.12 2.30 8.70
C GLU A 344 -1.97 2.22 7.44
N GLY A 345 -2.37 3.37 6.91
CA GLY A 345 -3.04 3.48 5.62
C GLY A 345 -2.07 3.76 4.47
N ALA A 346 -1.02 4.54 4.70
CA ALA A 346 0.07 4.74 3.75
C ALA A 346 1.07 3.57 3.77
N ASN A 347 2.03 3.57 2.85
CA ASN A 347 3.13 2.62 2.87
C ASN A 347 4.26 3.17 3.75
N MET A 348 4.66 2.41 4.78
CA MET A 348 5.69 2.77 5.75
C MET A 348 5.56 4.21 6.30
N PRO A 349 4.40 4.64 6.80
CA PRO A 349 4.24 6.00 7.32
C PRO A 349 4.90 6.19 8.68
N THR A 350 5.11 5.12 9.44
CA THR A 350 5.70 5.12 10.77
C THR A 350 7.18 4.76 10.71
N THR A 351 8.03 5.55 11.36
CA THR A 351 9.48 5.26 11.41
C THR A 351 9.78 4.03 12.28
N PRO A 352 10.89 3.29 12.06
CA PRO A 352 11.25 2.12 12.84
C PRO A 352 11.30 2.39 14.36
N ASP A 353 11.86 3.52 14.78
CA ASP A 353 11.93 3.90 16.20
C ASP A 353 10.55 4.12 16.81
N ALA A 354 9.62 4.70 16.01
CA ALA A 354 8.24 4.88 16.43
C ALA A 354 7.49 3.55 16.53
N ILE A 355 7.70 2.62 15.60
CA ILE A 355 7.15 1.26 15.66
C ILE A 355 7.63 0.55 16.92
N ASN A 356 8.93 0.60 17.22
CA ASN A 356 9.52 -0.06 18.37
C ASN A 356 8.90 0.44 19.70
N ILE A 357 8.74 1.76 19.89
CA ILE A 357 8.15 2.30 21.12
C ILE A 357 6.65 1.97 21.23
N LEU A 358 5.90 1.94 20.12
CA LEU A 358 4.49 1.54 20.11
C LEU A 358 4.33 0.07 20.54
N ILE A 359 5.16 -0.82 20.02
CA ILE A 359 5.18 -2.26 20.38
C ILE A 359 5.58 -2.42 21.86
N GLU A 360 6.65 -1.76 22.31
CA GLU A 360 7.11 -1.79 23.71
C GLU A 360 6.00 -1.37 24.69
N LYS A 361 5.26 -0.33 24.34
CA LYS A 361 4.13 0.17 25.15
C LYS A 361 2.82 -0.59 24.92
N LYS A 362 2.85 -1.68 24.13
CA LYS A 362 1.71 -2.55 23.83
C LYS A 362 0.51 -1.82 23.20
N ILE A 363 0.78 -0.76 22.45
CA ILE A 363 -0.21 -0.14 21.59
C ILE A 363 -0.52 -1.10 20.44
N LEU A 364 -1.78 -1.29 20.08
CA LEU A 364 -2.16 -2.07 18.90
C LEU A 364 -1.61 -1.37 17.66
N PHE A 365 -0.65 -2.01 16.97
CA PHE A 365 -0.01 -1.44 15.79
C PHE A 365 -0.20 -2.34 14.57
N ALA A 366 -0.88 -1.83 13.53
CA ALA A 366 -1.10 -2.53 12.27
C ALA A 366 -0.11 -2.05 11.20
N PRO A 367 0.82 -2.90 10.73
CA PRO A 367 1.75 -2.55 9.65
C PRO A 367 1.02 -2.40 8.32
N GLY A 368 1.46 -1.47 7.48
CA GLY A 368 0.81 -1.14 6.20
C GLY A 368 0.65 -2.34 5.28
N LYS A 369 1.61 -3.27 5.24
CA LYS A 369 1.52 -4.50 4.42
C LYS A 369 0.30 -5.37 4.76
N ALA A 370 -0.23 -5.29 5.97
CA ALA A 370 -1.46 -5.97 6.39
C ALA A 370 -2.67 -5.04 6.30
N SER A 371 -2.63 -3.88 6.96
CA SER A 371 -3.78 -2.99 7.09
C SER A 371 -4.20 -2.32 5.78
N ASN A 372 -3.27 -1.89 4.93
CA ASN A 372 -3.59 -1.22 3.67
C ASN A 372 -3.72 -2.17 2.47
N ALA A 373 -3.74 -3.47 2.69
CA ALA A 373 -3.85 -4.49 1.64
C ALA A 373 -5.20 -4.46 0.88
N GLY A 374 -6.20 -3.72 1.36
CA GLY A 374 -7.51 -3.61 0.71
C GLY A 374 -7.43 -3.20 -0.75
N GLY A 375 -6.54 -2.27 -1.10
CA GLY A 375 -6.34 -1.84 -2.48
C GLY A 375 -5.88 -2.96 -3.42
N VAL A 376 -4.92 -3.78 -3.00
CA VAL A 376 -4.46 -4.92 -3.79
C VAL A 376 -5.45 -6.08 -3.73
N ALA A 377 -6.18 -6.26 -2.63
CA ALA A 377 -7.26 -7.24 -2.53
C ALA A 377 -8.32 -6.97 -3.61
N VAL A 378 -8.86 -5.75 -3.70
CA VAL A 378 -9.83 -5.41 -4.76
C VAL A 378 -9.20 -5.46 -6.16
N SER A 379 -7.90 -5.19 -6.31
CA SER A 379 -7.22 -5.45 -7.58
C SER A 379 -7.23 -6.94 -7.96
N GLY A 380 -7.04 -7.85 -7.02
CA GLY A 380 -7.20 -9.29 -7.25
C GLY A 380 -8.64 -9.70 -7.55
N LEU A 381 -9.62 -9.07 -6.89
CA LEU A 381 -11.03 -9.25 -7.24
C LEU A 381 -11.36 -8.74 -8.65
N GLU A 382 -10.74 -7.63 -9.09
CA GLU A 382 -10.84 -7.14 -10.48
C GLU A 382 -10.27 -8.17 -11.47
N MET A 383 -9.13 -8.80 -11.14
CA MET A 383 -8.57 -9.89 -11.95
C MET A 383 -9.56 -11.06 -12.07
N ALA A 384 -10.18 -11.48 -10.97
CA ALA A 384 -11.18 -12.53 -10.98
C ALA A 384 -12.40 -12.17 -11.85
N GLN A 385 -12.94 -10.96 -11.72
CA GLN A 385 -14.04 -10.46 -12.54
C GLN A 385 -13.65 -10.42 -14.04
N ASN A 386 -12.42 -10.02 -14.36
CA ASN A 386 -11.92 -10.00 -15.73
C ASN A 386 -11.80 -11.42 -16.32
N SER A 387 -11.36 -12.39 -15.54
CA SER A 387 -11.27 -13.79 -15.96
C SER A 387 -12.64 -14.41 -16.20
N LEU A 388 -13.61 -14.09 -15.36
CA LEU A 388 -15.01 -14.52 -15.48
C LEU A 388 -15.76 -13.76 -16.60
N ARG A 389 -15.26 -12.61 -17.05
CA ARG A 389 -15.97 -11.63 -17.91
C ARG A 389 -17.33 -11.22 -17.34
N TYR A 390 -17.39 -11.08 -16.01
CA TYR A 390 -18.60 -10.74 -15.27
C TYR A 390 -18.28 -9.75 -14.15
N ASN A 391 -19.10 -8.72 -14.00
CA ASN A 391 -18.93 -7.70 -12.96
C ASN A 391 -19.77 -8.05 -11.73
N TRP A 392 -19.15 -7.95 -10.56
CA TRP A 392 -19.85 -8.06 -9.27
C TRP A 392 -20.45 -6.73 -8.87
N SER A 393 -21.55 -6.78 -8.10
CA SER A 393 -22.16 -5.62 -7.48
C SER A 393 -21.23 -4.98 -6.43
N ARG A 394 -21.57 -3.76 -6.04
CA ARG A 394 -20.83 -3.03 -4.99
C ARG A 394 -20.80 -3.83 -3.68
N ASP A 395 -21.95 -4.38 -3.28
CA ASP A 395 -22.09 -5.12 -2.03
C ASP A 395 -21.29 -6.45 -2.03
N GLU A 396 -21.27 -7.15 -3.17
CA GLU A 396 -20.45 -8.36 -3.35
C GLU A 396 -18.95 -8.04 -3.22
N VAL A 397 -18.48 -6.96 -3.85
CA VAL A 397 -17.06 -6.58 -3.76
C VAL A 397 -16.70 -6.13 -2.34
N ASP A 398 -17.54 -5.33 -1.67
CA ASP A 398 -17.28 -4.86 -0.30
C ASP A 398 -17.32 -6.01 0.70
N SER A 399 -18.25 -6.96 0.55
CA SER A 399 -18.32 -8.18 1.38
C SER A 399 -17.05 -9.01 1.24
N LYS A 400 -16.59 -9.26 0.00
CA LYS A 400 -15.34 -9.99 -0.26
C LYS A 400 -14.11 -9.25 0.26
N LEU A 401 -14.09 -7.92 0.14
CA LEU A 401 -13.02 -7.11 0.74
C LEU A 401 -12.97 -7.27 2.26
N LYS A 402 -14.12 -7.19 2.93
CA LYS A 402 -14.22 -7.36 4.38
C LYS A 402 -13.77 -8.76 4.82
N GLU A 403 -14.16 -9.79 4.08
CA GLU A 403 -13.73 -11.17 4.31
C GLU A 403 -12.20 -11.32 4.18
N ILE A 404 -11.60 -10.81 3.08
CA ILE A 404 -10.15 -10.85 2.87
C ILE A 404 -9.41 -10.11 4.00
N MET A 405 -9.87 -8.93 4.42
CA MET A 405 -9.23 -8.20 5.52
C MET A 405 -9.31 -8.95 6.85
N ASN A 406 -10.40 -9.69 7.09
CA ASN A 406 -10.52 -10.59 8.23
C ASN A 406 -9.52 -11.75 8.16
N GLU A 407 -9.37 -12.40 7.01
CA GLU A 407 -8.39 -13.48 6.81
C GLU A 407 -6.95 -13.00 6.99
N ILE A 408 -6.61 -11.79 6.53
CA ILE A 408 -5.32 -11.16 6.80
C ILE A 408 -5.11 -11.01 8.32
N HIS A 409 -6.12 -10.53 9.03
CA HIS A 409 -6.06 -10.37 10.48
C HIS A 409 -5.86 -11.70 11.21
N ILE A 410 -6.63 -12.74 10.85
CA ILE A 410 -6.50 -14.10 11.40
C ILE A 410 -5.08 -14.64 11.17
N SER A 411 -4.54 -14.45 9.97
CA SER A 411 -3.18 -14.86 9.63
C SER A 411 -2.14 -14.16 10.50
N CYS A 412 -2.32 -12.85 10.72
CA CYS A 412 -1.44 -12.08 11.61
C CYS A 412 -1.54 -12.54 13.07
N LEU A 413 -2.73 -12.89 13.56
CA LEU A 413 -2.92 -13.45 14.90
C LEU A 413 -2.17 -14.77 15.07
N LYS A 414 -2.29 -15.67 14.08
CA LYS A 414 -1.68 -17.00 14.13
C LYS A 414 -0.17 -16.96 14.42
N TYR A 415 0.54 -16.00 13.84
CA TYR A 415 2.00 -15.91 13.95
C TYR A 415 2.50 -14.76 14.84
N GLY A 416 1.63 -13.82 15.20
CA GLY A 416 1.98 -12.64 15.99
C GLY A 416 1.52 -12.68 17.44
N SER A 417 0.69 -13.66 17.84
CA SER A 417 0.19 -13.75 19.22
C SER A 417 1.29 -14.12 20.20
N GLU A 418 1.41 -13.31 21.24
CA GLU A 418 2.30 -13.49 22.39
C GLU A 418 1.46 -13.51 23.68
N LYS A 419 2.06 -13.92 24.84
CA LYS A 419 1.29 -14.14 26.08
C LYS A 419 0.30 -13.01 26.44
N ASN A 420 0.69 -11.74 26.26
CA ASN A 420 -0.10 -10.57 26.66
C ASN A 420 -0.17 -9.47 25.59
N TYR A 421 0.21 -9.78 24.35
CA TYR A 421 0.27 -8.82 23.25
C TYR A 421 0.15 -9.52 21.89
N ILE A 422 -0.31 -8.81 20.89
CA ILE A 422 -0.33 -9.27 19.51
C ILE A 422 0.62 -8.38 18.71
N ASN A 423 1.76 -8.96 18.29
CA ASN A 423 2.72 -8.29 17.44
C ASN A 423 2.33 -8.49 15.97
N TYR A 424 1.54 -7.58 15.43
CA TYR A 424 1.05 -7.64 14.05
C TYR A 424 2.16 -7.49 13.01
N VAL A 425 3.27 -6.82 13.33
CA VAL A 425 4.43 -6.71 12.43
C VAL A 425 5.05 -8.08 12.22
N LYS A 426 5.38 -8.77 13.33
CA LYS A 426 5.87 -10.15 13.31
C LYS A 426 4.87 -11.09 12.63
N GLY A 427 3.58 -10.95 12.99
CA GLY A 427 2.50 -11.74 12.42
C GLY A 427 2.40 -11.62 10.90
N ALA A 428 2.40 -10.40 10.38
CA ALA A 428 2.32 -10.14 8.95
C ALA A 428 3.54 -10.65 8.17
N ASN A 429 4.75 -10.43 8.70
CA ASN A 429 5.98 -10.88 8.06
C ASN A 429 6.05 -12.42 7.99
N ILE A 430 5.77 -13.11 9.10
CA ILE A 430 5.83 -14.58 9.14
C ILE A 430 4.70 -15.19 8.31
N ALA A 431 3.45 -14.70 8.43
CA ALA A 431 2.33 -15.20 7.64
C ALA A 431 2.58 -15.07 6.14
N GLY A 432 3.07 -13.89 5.71
CA GLY A 432 3.44 -13.64 4.33
C GLY A 432 4.57 -14.55 3.85
N PHE A 433 5.62 -14.71 4.67
CA PHE A 433 6.73 -15.60 4.38
C PHE A 433 6.28 -17.05 4.20
N VAL A 434 5.56 -17.61 5.17
CA VAL A 434 5.16 -19.03 5.18
C VAL A 434 4.42 -19.41 3.91
N LYS A 435 3.43 -18.62 3.50
CA LYS A 435 2.64 -18.90 2.29
C LYS A 435 3.49 -18.97 1.02
N VAL A 436 4.44 -18.04 0.87
CA VAL A 436 5.33 -18.00 -0.29
C VAL A 436 6.40 -19.10 -0.19
N ALA A 437 6.98 -19.30 0.98
CA ALA A 437 7.98 -20.32 1.24
C ALA A 437 7.48 -21.73 0.96
N ASP A 438 6.27 -22.08 1.43
CA ASP A 438 5.63 -23.36 1.17
C ASP A 438 5.44 -23.60 -0.32
N ALA A 439 4.99 -22.58 -1.07
CA ALA A 439 4.86 -22.68 -2.52
C ALA A 439 6.23 -22.85 -3.21
N MET A 440 7.25 -22.10 -2.79
CA MET A 440 8.62 -22.21 -3.34
C MET A 440 9.23 -23.57 -3.06
N ILE A 441 8.97 -24.18 -1.90
CA ILE A 441 9.45 -25.53 -1.58
C ILE A 441 8.73 -26.56 -2.46
N ALA A 442 7.38 -26.45 -2.56
CA ALA A 442 6.58 -27.38 -3.36
C ALA A 442 6.93 -27.36 -4.86
N GLN A 443 7.34 -26.21 -5.39
CA GLN A 443 7.73 -26.03 -6.79
C GLN A 443 9.21 -26.35 -7.06
N GLY A 444 10.03 -26.48 -6.03
CA GLY A 444 11.45 -26.80 -6.12
C GLY A 444 12.33 -25.57 -6.39
N VAL A 445 13.48 -25.83 -7.02
CA VAL A 445 14.45 -24.78 -7.37
C VAL A 445 14.27 -24.41 -8.85
N VAL A 446 13.48 -23.39 -9.08
CA VAL A 446 13.15 -22.87 -10.41
C VAL A 446 13.56 -21.41 -10.53
#